data_e7702e335439fe937e2966ade3f5fd3b
#
_entry.id   e7702e335439fe937e2966ade3f5fd3b
#
_cell.length_a   1.000
_cell.length_b   1.000
_cell.length_c   1.000
_cell.angle_alpha   90.00
_cell.angle_beta   90.00
_cell.angle_gamma   90.00
#
_symmetry.space_group_name_H-M   'P 1'
#
loop_
_entity.id
_entity.type
_entity.pdbx_description
1 polymer ?
#
loop_
_entity_poly.entity_id
_entity_poly.type
_entity_poly.pdbx_seq_one_letter_code
_entity_poly.pdbx_strand_id
1 'polypeptide(L)'
;MMSTYYFVGSGIASLAGAAYLIRDGDVAGTKIVIFEESAAFGGALDAHGDTATGYYMSGSRMFEHKYNCTFDLMSTIPAASDPTISITEETNLAESQARWFNTARLVDGNQKILDAHALGFGKRDQLDLVVLMATPEKLLDGKRITDCFRGEFFETNFWFEWCTLFAFQRWHSAIEFKRYLLRFMHHFSTIDTQAGVYRTRYNQYDSIAVPLVKWLRDRGVEIRFETTVKDLGFVAGGTRITVDSILCTRSGTDSSIPVAEDDCVFVTNGSMTADKTFGTMSSPAALDRSASSGSWQLWRTLAQGRPLLGNPAVFDAHIEESVWESFTVTDSSPAFFDFMRSFSGSEAGRGGLLTLKDSSWLLTLSIFHQPFFDRQPKGAFVWWGYGLYHNRPGDYVKKTMAECTGSEILEEVLGQLGLADRKEAFLATSNVIPCMMPYITSQFLVRKAGDRPDVVPAGSTNLAFIGQFSELPDDVVFTVEYSIRSAQTAVYSLLKLDRKPTPLYHGSHDPRILFEALATLRR
;
A
#
# COMPACT_ATOMS: atom_id res chain seq x y z
N MET A 1 -11.27 34.91 -13.68
CA MET A 1 -10.88 33.69 -14.47
C MET A 1 -11.36 32.47 -13.70
N MET A 2 -11.74 31.37 -14.35
CA MET A 2 -12.12 30.18 -13.62
C MET A 2 -10.85 29.45 -13.17
N SER A 3 -10.77 29.06 -11.88
CA SER A 3 -9.62 28.41 -11.24
C SER A 3 -9.24 27.09 -11.92
N THR A 4 -7.95 26.80 -11.97
CA THR A 4 -7.39 25.54 -12.46
C THR A 4 -6.82 24.74 -11.27
N TYR A 5 -6.93 23.43 -11.34
CA TYR A 5 -6.53 22.52 -10.26
C TYR A 5 -5.46 21.56 -10.79
N TYR A 6 -4.28 21.63 -10.21
CA TYR A 6 -3.11 20.87 -10.64
C TYR A 6 -2.80 19.76 -9.64
N PHE A 7 -2.60 18.55 -10.13
CA PHE A 7 -2.15 17.41 -9.34
C PHE A 7 -0.77 16.96 -9.81
N VAL A 8 0.11 16.63 -8.88
CA VAL A 8 1.44 16.06 -9.15
C VAL A 8 1.43 14.60 -8.73
N GLY A 9 1.64 13.71 -9.71
CA GLY A 9 1.47 12.26 -9.63
C GLY A 9 0.05 11.83 -9.98
N SER A 10 -0.10 10.65 -10.57
CA SER A 10 -1.40 10.04 -10.93
C SER A 10 -1.75 8.82 -10.09
N GLY A 11 -1.23 8.74 -8.86
CA GLY A 11 -1.61 7.74 -7.88
C GLY A 11 -3.04 7.94 -7.36
N ILE A 12 -3.52 6.97 -6.56
CA ILE A 12 -4.91 6.97 -6.07
C ILE A 12 -5.31 8.24 -5.32
N ALA A 13 -4.39 8.91 -4.62
CA ALA A 13 -4.68 10.17 -3.94
C ALA A 13 -5.05 11.29 -4.92
N SER A 14 -4.27 11.48 -5.99
CA SER A 14 -4.55 12.48 -7.02
C SER A 14 -5.82 12.16 -7.81
N LEU A 15 -6.02 10.89 -8.18
CA LEU A 15 -7.23 10.45 -8.88
C LEU A 15 -8.49 10.67 -8.02
N ALA A 16 -8.42 10.36 -6.73
CA ALA A 16 -9.50 10.61 -5.77
C ALA A 16 -9.73 12.11 -5.56
N GLY A 17 -8.67 12.90 -5.45
CA GLY A 17 -8.76 14.37 -5.32
C GLY A 17 -9.46 15.01 -6.52
N ALA A 18 -9.11 14.60 -7.74
CA ALA A 18 -9.78 15.04 -8.96
C ALA A 18 -11.27 14.64 -8.97
N ALA A 19 -11.60 13.45 -8.48
CA ALA A 19 -12.99 13.01 -8.37
C ALA A 19 -13.77 13.79 -7.31
N TYR A 20 -13.18 14.08 -6.15
CA TYR A 20 -13.81 14.94 -5.13
C TYR A 20 -14.01 16.39 -5.60
N LEU A 21 -13.07 16.95 -6.38
CA LEU A 21 -13.26 18.26 -6.99
C LEU A 21 -14.51 18.31 -7.88
N ILE A 22 -14.71 17.28 -8.70
CA ILE A 22 -15.89 17.19 -9.59
C ILE A 22 -17.16 16.89 -8.79
N ARG A 23 -17.14 15.88 -7.91
CA ARG A 23 -18.34 15.39 -7.21
C ARG A 23 -18.84 16.36 -6.14
N ASP A 24 -17.91 16.87 -5.33
CA ASP A 24 -18.23 17.62 -4.12
C ASP A 24 -17.93 19.11 -4.24
N GLY A 25 -16.96 19.48 -5.09
CA GLY A 25 -16.56 20.86 -5.35
C GLY A 25 -17.24 21.50 -6.54
N ASP A 26 -18.07 20.76 -7.30
CA ASP A 26 -18.73 21.22 -8.54
C ASP A 26 -17.76 21.81 -9.57
N VAL A 27 -16.53 21.27 -9.60
CA VAL A 27 -15.48 21.70 -10.52
C VAL A 27 -15.63 20.97 -11.85
N ALA A 28 -15.63 21.72 -12.96
CA ALA A 28 -15.60 21.11 -14.28
C ALA A 28 -14.28 20.34 -14.51
N GLY A 29 -14.35 19.09 -14.95
CA GLY A 29 -13.16 18.25 -15.17
C GLY A 29 -12.12 18.86 -16.12
N THR A 30 -12.56 19.71 -17.08
CA THR A 30 -11.69 20.48 -17.99
C THR A 30 -10.80 21.51 -17.28
N LYS A 31 -11.01 21.73 -15.98
CA LYS A 31 -10.20 22.60 -15.11
C LYS A 31 -9.19 21.82 -14.28
N ILE A 32 -9.10 20.50 -14.47
CA ILE A 32 -8.24 19.62 -13.69
C ILE A 32 -7.15 19.04 -14.59
N VAL A 33 -5.90 19.24 -14.18
CA VAL A 33 -4.70 18.73 -14.87
C VAL A 33 -3.90 17.86 -13.89
N ILE A 34 -3.57 16.65 -14.30
CA ILE A 34 -2.74 15.72 -13.52
C ILE A 34 -1.43 15.51 -14.27
N PHE A 35 -0.30 15.81 -13.63
CA PHE A 35 1.05 15.52 -14.16
C PHE A 35 1.50 14.14 -13.69
N GLU A 36 1.96 13.31 -14.61
CA GLU A 36 2.48 11.98 -14.31
C GLU A 36 3.86 11.82 -14.95
N GLU A 37 4.85 11.43 -14.15
CA GLU A 37 6.22 11.22 -14.59
C GLU A 37 6.36 10.02 -15.55
N SER A 38 5.60 8.95 -15.29
CA SER A 38 5.63 7.73 -16.09
C SER A 38 4.69 7.78 -17.30
N ALA A 39 4.75 6.75 -18.13
CA ALA A 39 3.83 6.54 -19.25
C ALA A 39 2.49 5.91 -18.81
N ALA A 40 2.35 5.53 -17.52
CA ALA A 40 1.19 4.85 -16.97
C ALA A 40 0.68 5.56 -15.70
N PHE A 41 -0.62 5.43 -15.42
CA PHE A 41 -1.26 5.94 -14.20
C PHE A 41 -1.36 4.86 -13.11
N GLY A 42 -1.81 5.24 -11.93
CA GLY A 42 -2.16 4.33 -10.85
C GLY A 42 -1.16 4.30 -9.69
N GLY A 43 0.07 4.74 -9.94
CA GLY A 43 1.12 4.81 -8.91
C GLY A 43 1.34 3.46 -8.23
N ALA A 44 1.23 3.41 -6.91
CA ALA A 44 1.43 2.18 -6.16
C ALA A 44 0.36 1.09 -6.41
N LEU A 45 -0.77 1.40 -7.04
CA LEU A 45 -1.80 0.40 -7.39
C LEU A 45 -1.47 -0.39 -8.65
N ASP A 46 -0.41 -0.07 -9.36
CA ASP A 46 -0.09 -0.67 -10.66
C ASP A 46 -0.06 -2.20 -10.62
N ALA A 47 -0.64 -2.79 -11.66
CA ALA A 47 -0.64 -4.21 -11.94
C ALA A 47 -0.82 -4.41 -13.44
N HIS A 48 0.11 -5.09 -14.09
CA HIS A 48 0.18 -5.22 -15.53
C HIS A 48 0.69 -6.59 -15.96
N GLY A 49 0.74 -6.80 -17.26
CA GLY A 49 1.32 -7.98 -17.88
C GLY A 49 0.32 -8.78 -18.69
N ASP A 50 0.79 -9.89 -19.21
CA ASP A 50 0.04 -10.85 -20.00
C ASP A 50 0.61 -12.27 -19.82
N THR A 51 0.06 -13.25 -20.53
CA THR A 51 0.54 -14.62 -20.44
C THR A 51 1.90 -14.87 -21.12
N ALA A 52 2.33 -13.99 -22.00
CA ALA A 52 3.61 -14.16 -22.71
C ALA A 52 4.78 -13.60 -21.89
N THR A 53 4.56 -12.46 -21.26
CA THR A 53 5.58 -11.76 -20.45
C THR A 53 5.46 -12.06 -18.96
N GLY A 54 4.34 -12.60 -18.52
CA GLY A 54 3.95 -12.77 -17.12
C GLY A 54 3.19 -11.56 -16.58
N TYR A 55 2.38 -11.81 -15.55
CA TYR A 55 1.71 -10.74 -14.81
C TYR A 55 2.56 -10.28 -13.63
N TYR A 56 2.47 -9.00 -13.26
CA TYR A 56 3.10 -8.48 -12.06
C TYR A 56 2.21 -7.49 -11.32
N MET A 57 2.43 -7.38 -10.02
CA MET A 57 1.88 -6.36 -9.14
C MET A 57 2.85 -6.05 -8.02
N SER A 58 2.86 -4.81 -7.54
CA SER A 58 3.73 -4.39 -6.44
C SER A 58 3.28 -4.93 -5.07
N GLY A 59 2.03 -5.36 -4.91
CA GLY A 59 1.54 -5.90 -3.63
C GLY A 59 0.13 -6.45 -3.68
N SER A 60 -0.11 -7.47 -2.85
CA SER A 60 -1.42 -8.08 -2.64
C SER A 60 -2.26 -7.26 -1.66
N ARG A 61 -2.98 -6.28 -2.18
CA ARG A 61 -3.77 -5.35 -1.37
C ARG A 61 -5.12 -5.93 -0.99
N MET A 62 -5.56 -5.62 0.22
CA MET A 62 -6.84 -6.05 0.77
C MET A 62 -7.65 -4.86 1.25
N PHE A 63 -8.95 -5.06 1.40
CA PHE A 63 -9.91 -4.13 1.97
C PHE A 63 -10.47 -4.64 3.28
N GLU A 64 -11.07 -3.74 4.03
CA GLU A 64 -11.95 -4.03 5.15
C GLU A 64 -13.15 -3.07 5.15
N HIS A 65 -14.27 -3.46 5.76
CA HIS A 65 -15.53 -2.71 5.69
C HIS A 65 -15.51 -1.27 6.25
N LYS A 66 -14.46 -0.91 7.00
CA LYS A 66 -14.34 0.41 7.62
C LYS A 66 -13.49 1.40 6.80
N TYR A 67 -13.27 1.11 5.52
CA TYR A 67 -12.66 2.04 4.58
C TYR A 67 -13.72 3.01 4.04
N ASN A 68 -14.21 3.87 4.95
CA ASN A 68 -15.40 4.70 4.72
C ASN A 68 -15.23 5.71 3.58
N CYS A 69 -14.05 6.39 3.47
CA CYS A 69 -13.79 7.31 2.36
C CYS A 69 -13.70 6.58 1.03
N THR A 70 -13.08 5.40 1.03
CA THR A 70 -12.92 4.59 -0.18
C THR A 70 -14.28 4.16 -0.70
N PHE A 71 -15.14 3.58 0.14
CA PHE A 71 -16.46 3.13 -0.27
C PHE A 71 -17.39 4.28 -0.64
N ASP A 72 -17.32 5.42 0.08
CA ASP A 72 -18.06 6.63 -0.27
C ASP A 72 -17.70 7.11 -1.69
N LEU A 73 -16.41 7.25 -2.00
CA LEU A 73 -15.97 7.68 -3.33
C LEU A 73 -16.36 6.66 -4.40
N MET A 74 -16.05 5.39 -4.18
CA MET A 74 -16.25 4.31 -5.14
C MET A 74 -17.73 3.99 -5.39
N SER A 75 -18.65 4.42 -4.51
CA SER A 75 -20.09 4.30 -4.73
C SER A 75 -20.61 5.18 -5.89
N THR A 76 -19.81 6.16 -6.33
CA THR A 76 -20.15 7.06 -7.45
C THR A 76 -19.45 6.71 -8.76
N ILE A 77 -18.50 5.79 -8.74
CA ILE A 77 -17.71 5.40 -9.91
C ILE A 77 -18.25 4.09 -10.46
N PRO A 78 -18.66 4.04 -11.73
CA PRO A 78 -19.11 2.79 -12.37
C PRO A 78 -17.99 1.73 -12.39
N ALA A 79 -18.34 0.48 -12.12
CA ALA A 79 -17.41 -0.63 -12.20
C ALA A 79 -17.00 -0.92 -13.66
N ALA A 80 -15.77 -1.45 -13.85
CA ALA A 80 -15.27 -1.75 -15.19
C ALA A 80 -15.98 -2.96 -15.81
N SER A 81 -16.32 -3.97 -15.01
CA SER A 81 -16.96 -5.20 -15.47
C SER A 81 -18.44 -5.01 -15.81
N ASP A 82 -19.13 -4.12 -15.10
CA ASP A 82 -20.54 -3.78 -15.31
C ASP A 82 -20.78 -2.29 -14.97
N PRO A 83 -20.84 -1.40 -15.98
CA PRO A 83 -21.05 0.02 -15.74
C PRO A 83 -22.42 0.40 -15.14
N THR A 84 -23.34 -0.55 -14.97
CA THR A 84 -24.65 -0.31 -14.34
C THR A 84 -24.60 -0.33 -12.82
N ILE A 85 -23.50 -0.84 -12.24
CA ILE A 85 -23.24 -0.85 -10.81
C ILE A 85 -21.97 -0.05 -10.48
N SER A 86 -21.85 0.38 -9.24
CA SER A 86 -20.66 1.07 -8.74
C SER A 86 -19.54 0.08 -8.37
N ILE A 87 -18.29 0.59 -8.26
CA ILE A 87 -17.16 -0.20 -7.75
C ILE A 87 -17.47 -0.73 -6.33
N THR A 88 -18.14 0.06 -5.50
CA THR A 88 -18.55 -0.37 -4.14
C THR A 88 -19.53 -1.54 -4.21
N GLU A 89 -20.54 -1.48 -5.07
CA GLU A 89 -21.51 -2.58 -5.25
C GLU A 89 -20.84 -3.83 -5.80
N GLU A 90 -19.96 -3.71 -6.82
CA GLU A 90 -19.19 -4.84 -7.35
C GLU A 90 -18.34 -5.51 -6.27
N THR A 91 -17.64 -4.70 -5.45
CA THR A 91 -16.79 -5.20 -4.37
C THR A 91 -17.60 -5.95 -3.31
N ASN A 92 -18.75 -5.41 -2.91
CA ASN A 92 -19.66 -6.06 -1.96
C ASN A 92 -20.28 -7.36 -2.53
N LEU A 93 -20.59 -7.38 -3.82
CA LEU A 93 -21.06 -8.60 -4.48
C LEU A 93 -19.98 -9.68 -4.51
N ALA A 94 -18.74 -9.33 -4.86
CA ALA A 94 -17.61 -10.25 -4.87
C ALA A 94 -17.35 -10.82 -3.46
N GLU A 95 -17.42 -9.99 -2.43
CA GLU A 95 -17.28 -10.42 -1.04
C GLU A 95 -18.41 -11.36 -0.59
N SER A 96 -19.64 -11.03 -0.89
CA SER A 96 -20.81 -11.85 -0.51
C SER A 96 -20.79 -13.25 -1.11
N GLN A 97 -20.17 -13.41 -2.27
CA GLN A 97 -20.02 -14.69 -2.97
C GLN A 97 -18.81 -15.52 -2.47
N ALA A 98 -17.84 -14.87 -1.82
CA ALA A 98 -16.65 -15.50 -1.28
C ALA A 98 -16.68 -15.47 0.25
N ARG A 99 -16.80 -16.64 0.89
CA ARG A 99 -16.63 -16.73 2.33
C ARG A 99 -15.14 -16.62 2.65
N TRP A 100 -14.69 -15.42 3.01
CA TRP A 100 -13.30 -15.14 3.37
C TRP A 100 -12.97 -15.74 4.73
N PHE A 101 -12.14 -16.75 4.72
CA PHE A 101 -11.72 -17.46 5.92
C PHE A 101 -10.42 -18.21 5.64
N ASN A 102 -9.35 -17.84 6.31
CA ASN A 102 -8.05 -18.48 6.18
C ASN A 102 -7.96 -19.67 7.14
N THR A 103 -7.62 -20.85 6.63
CA THR A 103 -7.43 -22.07 7.42
C THR A 103 -5.95 -22.39 7.66
N ALA A 104 -5.03 -21.74 6.95
CA ALA A 104 -3.58 -21.95 7.04
C ALA A 104 -2.86 -20.61 7.10
N ARG A 105 -2.88 -19.96 8.28
CA ARG A 105 -2.29 -18.64 8.46
C ARG A 105 -0.78 -18.70 8.66
N LEU A 106 -0.31 -19.61 9.52
CA LEU A 106 1.09 -19.85 9.83
C LEU A 106 1.47 -21.31 9.56
N VAL A 107 2.63 -21.52 8.95
CA VAL A 107 3.18 -22.84 8.64
C VAL A 107 4.61 -22.89 9.18
N ASP A 108 4.96 -23.98 9.89
CA ASP A 108 6.31 -24.18 10.42
C ASP A 108 7.28 -24.77 9.38
N GLY A 109 8.55 -24.89 9.74
CA GLY A 109 9.61 -25.45 8.88
C GLY A 109 9.45 -26.94 8.54
N ASN A 110 8.50 -27.64 9.17
CA ASN A 110 8.13 -29.03 8.86
C ASN A 110 6.84 -29.12 8.02
N GLN A 111 6.43 -28.04 7.39
CA GLN A 111 5.20 -27.89 6.59
C GLN A 111 3.91 -28.11 7.39
N LYS A 112 3.95 -28.04 8.73
CA LYS A 112 2.78 -28.18 9.57
C LYS A 112 2.06 -26.84 9.71
N ILE A 113 0.75 -26.84 9.46
CA ILE A 113 -0.11 -25.70 9.76
C ILE A 113 -0.23 -25.57 11.28
N LEU A 114 0.14 -24.39 11.79
CA LEU A 114 0.11 -24.06 13.22
C LEU A 114 -1.29 -23.62 13.66
N ASP A 115 -1.59 -23.82 14.94
CA ASP A 115 -2.75 -23.19 15.57
C ASP A 115 -2.47 -21.70 15.78
N ALA A 116 -2.83 -20.90 14.77
CA ALA A 116 -2.66 -19.46 14.78
C ALA A 116 -3.63 -18.75 15.75
N HIS A 117 -4.71 -19.43 16.20
CA HIS A 117 -5.66 -18.87 17.17
C HIS A 117 -5.00 -18.58 18.53
N ALA A 118 -4.00 -19.38 18.91
CA ALA A 118 -3.17 -19.13 20.09
C ALA A 118 -2.13 -18.03 19.78
N LEU A 119 -2.40 -16.79 20.15
CA LEU A 119 -1.56 -15.63 19.84
C LEU A 119 -0.18 -15.67 20.48
N GLY A 120 -0.02 -16.43 21.59
CA GLY A 120 1.28 -16.67 22.22
C GLY A 120 1.77 -15.58 23.16
N PHE A 121 0.90 -14.69 23.61
CA PHE A 121 1.26 -13.61 24.54
C PHE A 121 1.56 -14.10 25.95
N GLY A 122 2.72 -13.67 26.49
CA GLY A 122 2.96 -13.66 27.93
C GLY A 122 2.23 -12.50 28.63
N LYS A 123 2.12 -12.55 29.95
CA LYS A 123 1.50 -11.46 30.76
C LYS A 123 2.17 -10.10 30.52
N ARG A 124 3.47 -10.11 30.26
CA ARG A 124 4.25 -8.90 30.00
C ARG A 124 3.89 -8.29 28.65
N ASP A 125 3.77 -9.11 27.61
CA ASP A 125 3.41 -8.65 26.26
C ASP A 125 2.03 -7.99 26.26
N GLN A 126 1.05 -8.59 26.96
CA GLN A 126 -0.28 -8.00 27.14
C GLN A 126 -0.23 -6.62 27.81
N LEU A 127 0.60 -6.47 28.86
CA LEU A 127 0.80 -5.19 29.53
C LEU A 127 1.46 -4.17 28.61
N ASP A 128 2.54 -4.55 27.91
CA ASP A 128 3.28 -3.66 27.02
C ASP A 128 2.41 -3.18 25.84
N LEU A 129 1.52 -4.02 25.31
CA LEU A 129 0.50 -3.63 24.32
C LEU A 129 -0.46 -2.57 24.86
N VAL A 130 -1.02 -2.79 26.07
CA VAL A 130 -1.91 -1.82 26.71
C VAL A 130 -1.20 -0.50 27.00
N VAL A 131 0.03 -0.55 27.49
CA VAL A 131 0.87 0.64 27.75
C VAL A 131 1.12 1.40 26.45
N LEU A 132 1.51 0.72 25.36
CA LEU A 132 1.72 1.37 24.07
C LEU A 132 0.45 2.06 23.57
N MET A 133 -0.68 1.38 23.59
CA MET A 133 -1.95 1.94 23.15
C MET A 133 -2.38 3.17 23.96
N ALA A 134 -2.09 3.19 25.27
CA ALA A 134 -2.41 4.31 26.17
C ALA A 134 -1.37 5.46 26.10
N THR A 135 -0.15 5.22 25.62
CA THR A 135 0.92 6.24 25.61
C THR A 135 0.62 7.32 24.57
N PRO A 136 0.63 8.62 24.92
CA PRO A 136 0.50 9.72 23.95
C PRO A 136 1.58 9.65 22.86
N GLU A 137 1.22 9.92 21.59
CA GLU A 137 2.14 9.82 20.44
C GLU A 137 3.42 10.66 20.61
N LYS A 138 3.29 11.86 21.19
CA LYS A 138 4.44 12.72 21.47
C LYS A 138 5.53 12.06 22.33
N LEU A 139 5.18 11.10 23.18
CA LEU A 139 6.12 10.33 23.99
C LEU A 139 6.72 9.14 23.22
N LEU A 140 6.21 8.87 22.04
CA LEU A 140 6.68 7.84 21.11
C LEU A 140 7.53 8.44 19.98
N ASP A 141 7.68 9.76 19.90
CA ASP A 141 8.55 10.43 18.92
C ASP A 141 9.95 9.83 18.93
N GLY A 142 10.42 9.39 17.77
CA GLY A 142 11.74 8.79 17.61
C GLY A 142 11.89 7.38 18.17
N LYS A 143 10.83 6.71 18.66
CA LYS A 143 10.89 5.34 19.19
C LYS A 143 10.60 4.30 18.13
N ARG A 144 11.31 3.18 18.23
CA ARG A 144 11.09 1.94 17.48
C ARG A 144 10.10 1.04 18.23
N ILE A 145 9.53 0.06 17.55
CA ILE A 145 8.71 -0.99 18.18
C ILE A 145 9.54 -1.74 19.23
N THR A 146 10.82 -2.02 18.94
CA THR A 146 11.75 -2.65 19.89
C THR A 146 11.98 -1.88 21.19
N ASP A 147 11.68 -0.60 21.22
CA ASP A 147 11.78 0.20 22.45
C ASP A 147 10.57 0.01 23.37
N CYS A 148 9.50 -0.61 22.84
CA CYS A 148 8.24 -0.82 23.55
C CYS A 148 8.03 -2.28 24.00
N PHE A 149 8.71 -3.25 23.35
CA PHE A 149 8.52 -4.67 23.60
C PHE A 149 9.85 -5.39 23.82
N ARG A 150 9.80 -6.50 24.57
CA ARG A 150 10.95 -7.41 24.74
C ARG A 150 11.07 -8.37 23.56
N GLY A 151 12.20 -9.12 23.52
CA GLY A 151 12.50 -10.05 22.43
C GLY A 151 11.44 -11.13 22.23
N GLU A 152 10.87 -11.65 23.33
CA GLU A 152 9.87 -12.71 23.32
C GLU A 152 8.58 -12.33 22.58
N PHE A 153 8.19 -11.07 22.61
CA PHE A 153 7.04 -10.56 21.85
C PHE A 153 7.17 -10.83 20.34
N PHE A 154 8.37 -10.73 19.82
CA PHE A 154 8.66 -10.90 18.40
C PHE A 154 8.73 -12.38 17.95
N GLU A 155 8.52 -13.31 18.86
CA GLU A 155 8.42 -14.76 18.60
C GLU A 155 6.97 -15.26 18.75
N THR A 156 6.03 -14.39 19.13
CA THR A 156 4.61 -14.72 19.27
C THR A 156 3.95 -14.94 17.90
N ASN A 157 2.91 -15.77 17.84
CA ASN A 157 2.11 -15.91 16.63
C ASN A 157 1.49 -14.57 16.22
N PHE A 158 1.02 -13.79 17.21
CA PHE A 158 0.51 -12.43 16.95
C PHE A 158 1.49 -11.57 16.17
N TRP A 159 2.78 -11.55 16.55
CA TRP A 159 3.77 -10.76 15.81
C TRP A 159 3.90 -11.23 14.37
N PHE A 160 4.00 -12.54 14.14
CA PHE A 160 4.11 -13.08 12.77
C PHE A 160 2.86 -12.79 11.94
N GLU A 161 1.67 -12.90 12.52
CA GLU A 161 0.43 -12.57 11.84
C GLU A 161 0.33 -11.08 11.52
N TRP A 162 0.68 -10.24 12.48
CA TRP A 162 0.61 -8.78 12.34
C TRP A 162 1.66 -8.24 11.39
N CYS A 163 2.91 -8.61 11.58
CA CYS A 163 4.01 -8.11 10.75
C CYS A 163 3.89 -8.56 9.29
N THR A 164 3.34 -9.73 9.02
CA THR A 164 3.15 -10.20 7.64
C THR A 164 1.84 -9.72 7.03
N LEU A 165 0.83 -9.32 7.82
CA LEU A 165 -0.37 -8.69 7.28
C LEU A 165 -0.11 -7.25 6.85
N PHE A 166 0.67 -6.51 7.63
CA PHE A 166 0.88 -5.07 7.47
C PHE A 166 2.30 -4.68 7.09
N ALA A 167 3.20 -5.63 6.88
CA ALA A 167 4.61 -5.42 6.53
C ALA A 167 5.45 -4.68 7.60
N PHE A 168 5.10 -4.82 8.87
CA PHE A 168 5.89 -4.24 9.94
C PHE A 168 7.22 -4.96 10.15
N GLN A 169 8.23 -4.19 10.50
CA GLN A 169 9.53 -4.68 10.96
C GLN A 169 9.80 -4.18 12.38
N ARG A 170 10.65 -4.90 13.14
CA ARG A 170 10.93 -4.60 14.56
C ARG A 170 11.45 -3.19 14.79
N TRP A 171 12.15 -2.63 13.80
CA TRP A 171 12.76 -1.28 13.83
C TRP A 171 11.82 -0.16 13.37
N HIS A 172 10.61 -0.47 12.90
CA HIS A 172 9.66 0.54 12.48
C HIS A 172 9.14 1.38 13.66
N SER A 173 8.49 2.49 13.34
CA SER A 173 7.96 3.47 14.28
C SER A 173 6.93 2.88 15.23
N ALA A 174 7.13 3.10 16.54
CA ALA A 174 6.16 2.77 17.57
C ALA A 174 4.83 3.56 17.40
N ILE A 175 4.86 4.77 16.84
CA ILE A 175 3.67 5.58 16.54
C ILE A 175 2.81 4.86 15.49
N GLU A 176 3.43 4.44 14.38
CA GLU A 176 2.69 3.76 13.31
C GLU A 176 2.13 2.43 13.79
N PHE A 177 2.90 1.67 14.54
CA PHE A 177 2.43 0.41 15.13
C PHE A 177 1.25 0.62 16.09
N LYS A 178 1.32 1.63 16.96
CA LYS A 178 0.21 2.02 17.84
C LYS A 178 -1.04 2.39 17.06
N ARG A 179 -0.93 3.25 16.02
CA ARG A 179 -2.04 3.65 15.17
C ARG A 179 -2.73 2.44 14.56
N TYR A 180 -1.95 1.49 14.05
CA TYR A 180 -2.46 0.23 13.50
C TYR A 180 -3.19 -0.62 14.52
N LEU A 181 -2.64 -0.78 15.73
CA LEU A 181 -3.30 -1.51 16.81
C LEU A 181 -4.67 -0.89 17.15
N LEU A 182 -4.76 0.43 17.23
CA LEU A 182 -6.01 1.13 17.53
C LEU A 182 -7.00 1.07 16.36
N ARG A 183 -6.52 1.29 15.13
CA ARG A 183 -7.35 1.33 13.92
C ARG A 183 -7.94 -0.03 13.56
N PHE A 184 -7.17 -1.11 13.72
CA PHE A 184 -7.56 -2.47 13.37
C PHE A 184 -7.88 -3.36 14.59
N MET A 185 -8.15 -2.76 15.74
CA MET A 185 -8.48 -3.50 16.98
C MET A 185 -9.66 -4.46 16.79
N HIS A 186 -10.63 -4.12 15.96
CA HIS A 186 -11.79 -4.95 15.64
C HIS A 186 -11.46 -6.24 14.87
N HIS A 187 -10.23 -6.35 14.34
CA HIS A 187 -9.73 -7.56 13.69
C HIS A 187 -8.87 -8.44 14.62
N PHE A 188 -8.64 -8.04 15.86
CA PHE A 188 -7.83 -8.87 16.79
C PHE A 188 -8.39 -10.27 16.96
N SER A 189 -9.71 -10.39 17.10
CA SER A 189 -10.39 -11.67 17.29
C SER A 189 -10.36 -12.58 16.05
N THR A 190 -10.06 -12.06 14.88
CA THR A 190 -10.07 -12.75 13.59
C THR A 190 -8.76 -12.62 12.82
N ILE A 191 -7.67 -12.25 13.48
CA ILE A 191 -6.37 -12.05 12.82
C ILE A 191 -5.82 -13.35 12.21
N ASP A 192 -6.06 -14.47 12.88
CA ASP A 192 -5.74 -15.82 12.45
C ASP A 192 -6.48 -16.24 11.18
N THR A 193 -7.77 -15.97 11.13
CA THR A 193 -8.64 -16.33 10.01
C THR A 193 -8.74 -15.26 8.93
N GLN A 194 -8.34 -14.04 9.24
CA GLN A 194 -8.50 -12.86 8.38
C GLN A 194 -9.95 -12.63 7.92
N ALA A 195 -10.94 -13.11 8.70
CA ALA A 195 -12.34 -12.87 8.43
C ALA A 195 -12.67 -11.37 8.52
N GLY A 196 -13.38 -10.86 7.51
CA GLY A 196 -13.68 -9.42 7.39
C GLY A 196 -12.62 -8.62 6.62
N VAL A 197 -11.57 -9.29 6.13
CA VAL A 197 -10.59 -8.73 5.20
C VAL A 197 -10.76 -9.41 3.85
N TYR A 198 -10.93 -8.65 2.77
CA TYR A 198 -11.28 -9.16 1.44
C TYR A 198 -10.59 -8.41 0.31
N ARG A 199 -10.81 -8.83 -0.93
CA ARG A 199 -10.22 -8.22 -2.14
C ARG A 199 -11.32 -7.76 -3.09
N THR A 200 -10.96 -6.84 -3.98
CA THR A 200 -11.77 -6.47 -5.15
C THR A 200 -11.90 -7.66 -6.11
N ARG A 201 -12.86 -7.56 -7.05
CA ARG A 201 -13.10 -8.58 -8.08
C ARG A 201 -11.86 -8.94 -8.89
N TYR A 202 -11.06 -7.95 -9.25
CA TYR A 202 -9.73 -8.09 -9.84
C TYR A 202 -8.71 -7.43 -8.91
N ASN A 203 -7.46 -7.32 -9.30
CA ASN A 203 -6.49 -6.48 -8.60
C ASN A 203 -6.98 -5.02 -8.53
N GLN A 204 -6.41 -4.22 -7.62
CA GLN A 204 -6.94 -2.85 -7.40
C GLN A 204 -6.66 -1.88 -8.56
N TYR A 205 -5.69 -2.17 -9.43
CA TYR A 205 -5.51 -1.38 -10.64
C TYR A 205 -6.70 -1.53 -11.58
N ASP A 206 -7.08 -2.77 -11.89
CA ASP A 206 -8.19 -3.06 -12.79
C ASP A 206 -9.55 -2.69 -12.18
N SER A 207 -9.74 -2.95 -10.88
CA SER A 207 -11.02 -2.70 -10.21
C SER A 207 -11.23 -1.25 -9.77
N ILE A 208 -10.17 -0.46 -9.56
CA ILE A 208 -10.28 0.90 -9.02
C ILE A 208 -9.64 1.94 -9.94
N ALA A 209 -8.32 1.80 -10.24
CA ALA A 209 -7.60 2.84 -10.95
C ALA A 209 -8.13 3.03 -12.38
N VAL A 210 -8.33 1.93 -13.11
CA VAL A 210 -8.81 1.96 -14.50
C VAL A 210 -10.20 2.59 -14.61
N PRO A 211 -11.25 2.14 -13.88
CA PRO A 211 -12.57 2.76 -13.99
C PRO A 211 -12.59 4.21 -13.48
N LEU A 212 -11.82 4.54 -12.44
CA LEU A 212 -11.71 5.92 -11.94
C LEU A 212 -11.08 6.84 -12.97
N VAL A 213 -9.98 6.44 -13.62
CA VAL A 213 -9.35 7.21 -14.70
C VAL A 213 -10.28 7.37 -15.89
N LYS A 214 -11.01 6.32 -16.25
CA LYS A 214 -12.03 6.41 -17.31
C LYS A 214 -13.10 7.44 -16.94
N TRP A 215 -13.64 7.38 -15.72
CA TRP A 215 -14.66 8.30 -15.21
C TRP A 215 -14.19 9.76 -15.23
N LEU A 216 -12.91 10.02 -14.87
CA LEU A 216 -12.28 11.33 -14.90
C LEU A 216 -12.10 11.85 -16.35
N ARG A 217 -11.59 11.02 -17.25
CA ARG A 217 -11.39 11.37 -18.67
C ARG A 217 -12.70 11.67 -19.38
N ASP A 218 -13.74 10.88 -19.12
CA ASP A 218 -15.09 11.11 -19.67
C ASP A 218 -15.67 12.47 -19.26
N ARG A 219 -15.10 13.10 -18.20
CA ARG A 219 -15.46 14.45 -17.70
C ARG A 219 -14.47 15.54 -18.11
N GLY A 220 -13.49 15.19 -18.92
CA GLY A 220 -12.53 16.14 -19.49
C GLY A 220 -11.29 16.41 -18.64
N VAL A 221 -11.00 15.58 -17.61
CA VAL A 221 -9.74 15.68 -16.86
C VAL A 221 -8.56 15.35 -17.77
N GLU A 222 -7.57 16.22 -17.80
CA GLU A 222 -6.33 16.02 -18.56
C GLU A 222 -5.29 15.31 -17.69
N ILE A 223 -4.71 14.21 -18.20
CA ILE A 223 -3.54 13.56 -17.59
C ILE A 223 -2.38 13.71 -18.55
N ARG A 224 -1.34 14.41 -18.13
CA ARG A 224 -0.10 14.65 -18.88
C ARG A 224 0.96 13.67 -18.42
N PHE A 225 1.11 12.60 -19.18
CA PHE A 225 2.15 11.59 -18.98
C PHE A 225 3.53 12.12 -19.39
N GLU A 226 4.58 11.41 -18.94
CA GLU A 226 5.99 11.72 -19.21
C GLU A 226 6.33 13.18 -18.85
N THR A 227 5.69 13.67 -17.77
CA THR A 227 5.82 15.05 -17.29
C THR A 227 6.26 15.04 -15.82
N THR A 228 7.55 15.28 -15.61
CA THR A 228 8.15 15.34 -14.27
C THR A 228 8.08 16.76 -13.73
N VAL A 229 7.36 16.98 -12.64
CA VAL A 229 7.40 18.25 -11.88
C VAL A 229 8.67 18.26 -11.03
N LYS A 230 9.52 19.26 -11.24
CA LYS A 230 10.83 19.40 -10.59
C LYS A 230 10.84 20.33 -9.40
N ASP A 231 10.00 21.39 -9.45
CA ASP A 231 9.93 22.39 -8.40
C ASP A 231 8.61 23.16 -8.47
N LEU A 232 8.29 23.89 -7.41
CA LEU A 232 7.22 24.87 -7.35
C LEU A 232 7.81 26.24 -7.02
N GLY A 233 7.42 27.28 -7.78
CA GLY A 233 7.69 28.66 -7.42
C GLY A 233 6.72 29.13 -6.33
N PHE A 234 7.18 30.03 -5.49
CA PHE A 234 6.40 30.61 -4.40
C PHE A 234 6.46 32.11 -4.43
N VAL A 235 5.35 32.76 -4.13
CA VAL A 235 5.28 34.22 -4.00
C VAL A 235 6.26 34.72 -2.94
N ALA A 236 7.17 35.62 -3.32
CA ALA A 236 8.22 36.12 -2.45
C ALA A 236 7.70 37.11 -1.40
N GLY A 237 8.32 37.13 -0.21
CA GLY A 237 8.14 38.18 0.80
C GLY A 237 6.86 38.09 1.65
N GLY A 238 6.06 37.05 1.49
CA GLY A 238 4.86 36.82 2.30
C GLY A 238 5.07 35.92 3.50
N THR A 239 4.18 36.00 4.50
CA THR A 239 4.08 35.00 5.60
C THR A 239 3.23 33.80 5.19
N ARG A 240 2.65 33.82 4.00
CA ARG A 240 1.80 32.77 3.43
C ARG A 240 2.58 31.91 2.46
N ILE A 241 2.20 30.64 2.36
CA ILE A 241 2.70 29.72 1.36
C ILE A 241 1.74 29.76 0.18
N THR A 242 2.13 30.45 -0.90
CA THR A 242 1.34 30.57 -2.13
C THR A 242 2.20 30.15 -3.31
N VAL A 243 1.78 29.11 -4.01
CA VAL A 243 2.42 28.67 -5.25
C VAL A 243 2.03 29.61 -6.38
N ASP A 244 3.01 30.11 -7.16
CA ASP A 244 2.82 30.97 -8.32
C ASP A 244 3.26 30.33 -9.65
N SER A 245 4.00 29.21 -9.59
CA SER A 245 4.44 28.51 -10.80
C SER A 245 4.74 27.05 -10.53
N ILE A 246 4.62 26.22 -11.58
CA ILE A 246 5.00 24.80 -11.58
C ILE A 246 6.11 24.63 -12.63
N LEU A 247 7.29 24.18 -12.17
CA LEU A 247 8.42 23.90 -13.06
C LEU A 247 8.43 22.42 -13.41
N CYS A 248 8.31 22.09 -14.67
CA CYS A 248 8.26 20.70 -15.13
C CYS A 248 9.09 20.47 -16.38
N THR A 249 9.47 19.21 -16.57
CA THR A 249 10.14 18.72 -17.78
C THR A 249 9.22 17.72 -18.47
N ARG A 250 9.03 17.88 -19.77
CA ARG A 250 8.32 16.94 -20.62
C ARG A 250 9.17 16.63 -21.86
N SER A 251 9.41 15.34 -22.12
CA SER A 251 10.24 14.90 -23.25
C SER A 251 11.59 15.65 -23.34
N GLY A 252 12.22 15.89 -22.18
CA GLY A 252 13.50 16.61 -22.09
C GLY A 252 13.44 18.14 -22.22
N THR A 253 12.25 18.71 -22.38
CA THR A 253 12.06 20.17 -22.49
C THR A 253 11.49 20.72 -21.18
N ASP A 254 12.22 21.67 -20.59
CA ASP A 254 11.79 22.37 -19.38
C ASP A 254 10.76 23.44 -19.72
N SER A 255 9.76 23.57 -18.86
CA SER A 255 8.70 24.56 -18.96
C SER A 255 8.27 25.05 -17.58
N SER A 256 7.74 26.28 -17.53
CA SER A 256 7.12 26.84 -16.34
C SER A 256 5.66 27.15 -16.64
N ILE A 257 4.78 26.63 -15.79
CA ILE A 257 3.33 26.82 -15.86
C ILE A 257 2.96 27.84 -14.79
N PRO A 258 2.43 29.03 -15.14
CA PRO A 258 1.98 30.00 -14.16
C PRO A 258 0.76 29.46 -13.39
N VAL A 259 0.75 29.71 -12.08
CA VAL A 259 -0.35 29.36 -11.17
C VAL A 259 -0.97 30.66 -10.68
N ALA A 260 -2.24 30.85 -10.98
CA ALA A 260 -2.98 32.06 -10.53
C ALA A 260 -3.32 31.93 -9.03
N GLU A 261 -3.65 33.06 -8.40
CA GLU A 261 -3.95 33.09 -6.95
C GLU A 261 -5.11 32.17 -6.55
N ASP A 262 -6.10 32.03 -7.44
CA ASP A 262 -7.28 31.16 -7.23
C ASP A 262 -7.07 29.71 -7.67
N ASP A 263 -5.94 29.38 -8.33
CA ASP A 263 -5.60 28.02 -8.69
C ASP A 263 -5.13 27.22 -7.48
N CYS A 264 -5.26 25.90 -7.50
CA CYS A 264 -4.79 25.03 -6.42
C CYS A 264 -3.81 23.96 -6.95
N VAL A 265 -2.80 23.66 -6.13
CA VAL A 265 -1.79 22.63 -6.42
C VAL A 265 -1.82 21.56 -5.34
N PHE A 266 -2.00 20.31 -5.77
CA PHE A 266 -2.00 19.12 -4.91
C PHE A 266 -0.78 18.28 -5.24
N VAL A 267 0.06 18.01 -4.26
CA VAL A 267 1.32 17.27 -4.47
C VAL A 267 1.27 15.94 -3.74
N THR A 268 1.50 14.85 -4.47
CA THR A 268 1.77 13.55 -3.86
C THR A 268 3.25 13.49 -3.50
N ASN A 269 3.56 13.59 -2.21
CA ASN A 269 4.93 13.49 -1.69
C ASN A 269 5.41 12.05 -1.68
N GLY A 270 6.63 11.83 -2.19
CA GLY A 270 7.25 10.52 -2.18
C GLY A 270 6.40 9.43 -2.85
N SER A 271 6.96 8.25 -3.01
CA SER A 271 6.21 7.08 -3.44
C SER A 271 6.84 5.83 -2.85
N MET A 272 6.02 4.97 -2.24
CA MET A 272 6.48 3.71 -1.67
C MET A 272 6.96 2.70 -2.74
N THR A 273 6.55 2.87 -3.99
CA THR A 273 6.94 2.02 -5.12
C THR A 273 7.87 2.74 -6.10
N ALA A 274 8.44 3.90 -5.70
CA ALA A 274 9.46 4.59 -6.47
C ALA A 274 10.71 3.72 -6.63
N ASP A 275 11.40 3.93 -7.75
CA ASP A 275 12.68 3.26 -8.09
C ASP A 275 12.61 1.72 -7.97
N LYS A 276 11.40 1.13 -8.12
CA LYS A 276 11.24 -0.33 -8.15
C LYS A 276 11.87 -0.91 -9.40
N THR A 277 12.45 -2.09 -9.26
CA THR A 277 13.05 -2.85 -10.35
C THR A 277 12.43 -4.23 -10.46
N PHE A 278 12.56 -4.83 -11.63
CA PHE A 278 12.06 -6.16 -11.91
C PHE A 278 13.19 -7.11 -12.30
N GLY A 279 13.09 -8.34 -11.80
CA GLY A 279 13.87 -9.47 -12.27
C GLY A 279 13.11 -10.29 -13.32
N THR A 280 13.69 -11.42 -13.67
CA THR A 280 13.11 -12.42 -14.59
C THR A 280 13.37 -13.81 -14.04
N MET A 281 12.90 -14.86 -14.74
CA MET A 281 13.27 -16.25 -14.44
C MET A 281 14.77 -16.49 -14.33
N SER A 282 15.60 -15.69 -15.01
CA SER A 282 17.05 -15.86 -15.12
C SER A 282 17.89 -14.69 -14.59
N SER A 283 17.26 -13.66 -14.07
CA SER A 283 17.96 -12.50 -13.48
C SER A 283 17.28 -12.01 -12.21
N PRO A 284 18.05 -11.61 -11.16
CA PRO A 284 17.48 -10.99 -9.97
C PRO A 284 16.95 -9.59 -10.25
N ALA A 285 16.10 -9.08 -9.36
CA ALA A 285 15.70 -7.68 -9.32
C ALA A 285 16.78 -6.88 -8.57
N ALA A 286 17.46 -5.97 -9.26
CA ALA A 286 18.55 -5.19 -8.66
C ALA A 286 17.99 -4.10 -7.72
N LEU A 287 18.52 -3.96 -6.52
CA LEU A 287 18.14 -2.86 -5.63
C LEU A 287 18.66 -1.52 -6.18
N ASP A 288 17.75 -0.64 -6.59
CA ASP A 288 18.08 0.72 -7.02
C ASP A 288 18.25 1.63 -5.80
N ARG A 289 19.43 2.23 -5.67
CA ARG A 289 19.80 3.18 -4.62
C ARG A 289 19.99 4.60 -5.16
N SER A 290 19.66 4.84 -6.43
CA SER A 290 19.88 6.14 -7.08
C SER A 290 19.01 7.25 -6.51
N ALA A 291 17.88 6.90 -5.90
CA ALA A 291 16.87 7.83 -5.38
C ALA A 291 16.45 8.87 -6.45
N SER A 292 16.28 8.37 -7.69
CA SER A 292 16.10 9.19 -8.89
C SER A 292 14.66 9.60 -9.16
N SER A 293 13.68 8.97 -8.49
CA SER A 293 12.26 9.27 -8.67
C SER A 293 11.94 10.76 -8.44
N GLY A 294 11.21 11.35 -9.37
CA GLY A 294 10.78 12.74 -9.31
C GLY A 294 9.94 13.04 -8.06
N SER A 295 9.17 12.09 -7.56
CA SER A 295 8.35 12.27 -6.35
C SER A 295 9.17 12.55 -5.10
N TRP A 296 10.31 11.85 -4.91
CA TRP A 296 11.23 12.09 -3.80
C TRP A 296 12.08 13.35 -4.02
N GLN A 297 12.58 13.55 -5.25
CA GLN A 297 13.35 14.75 -5.60
C GLN A 297 12.54 16.03 -5.41
N LEU A 298 11.30 16.06 -5.88
CA LEU A 298 10.41 17.19 -5.68
C LEU A 298 10.22 17.51 -4.18
N TRP A 299 9.91 16.48 -3.36
CA TRP A 299 9.70 16.74 -1.93
C TRP A 299 10.97 17.24 -1.23
N ARG A 300 12.15 16.71 -1.56
CA ARG A 300 13.44 17.23 -1.05
C ARG A 300 13.63 18.71 -1.42
N THR A 301 13.34 19.08 -2.67
CA THR A 301 13.44 20.46 -3.16
C THR A 301 12.46 21.37 -2.41
N LEU A 302 11.21 20.96 -2.28
CA LEU A 302 10.18 21.74 -1.59
C LEU A 302 10.47 21.92 -0.10
N ALA A 303 10.97 20.91 0.57
CA ALA A 303 11.27 20.92 2.01
C ALA A 303 12.52 21.73 2.36
N GLN A 304 13.42 22.00 1.40
CA GLN A 304 14.68 22.70 1.65
C GLN A 304 14.42 24.11 2.22
N GLY A 305 14.82 24.32 3.48
CA GLY A 305 14.62 25.59 4.20
C GLY A 305 13.16 25.89 4.59
N ARG A 306 12.24 24.93 4.43
CA ARG A 306 10.80 25.07 4.71
C ARG A 306 10.31 23.94 5.63
N PRO A 307 10.52 24.01 6.94
CA PRO A 307 10.20 22.93 7.87
C PRO A 307 8.70 22.54 7.90
N LEU A 308 7.80 23.46 7.52
CA LEU A 308 6.37 23.16 7.41
C LEU A 308 6.04 22.21 6.24
N LEU A 309 6.96 22.02 5.31
CA LEU A 309 6.80 21.09 4.18
C LEU A 309 7.42 19.71 4.46
N GLY A 310 7.73 19.41 5.73
CA GLY A 310 8.17 18.11 6.19
C GLY A 310 9.68 17.85 6.08
N ASN A 311 10.07 16.59 6.31
CA ASN A 311 11.46 16.13 6.32
C ASN A 311 11.58 14.80 5.54
N PRO A 312 11.70 14.84 4.21
CA PRO A 312 11.75 13.63 3.38
C PRO A 312 12.90 12.67 3.74
N ALA A 313 14.04 13.20 4.26
CA ALA A 313 15.20 12.37 4.59
C ALA A 313 14.89 11.29 5.64
N VAL A 314 13.89 11.48 6.49
CA VAL A 314 13.41 10.48 7.44
C VAL A 314 12.89 9.23 6.72
N PHE A 315 12.33 9.39 5.52
CA PHE A 315 11.61 8.34 4.80
C PHE A 315 12.42 7.76 3.64
N ASP A 316 13.30 8.54 3.00
CA ASP A 316 14.00 8.14 1.79
C ASP A 316 15.51 7.88 1.95
N ALA A 317 16.10 8.25 3.09
CA ALA A 317 17.53 8.04 3.33
C ALA A 317 17.87 6.65 3.92
N HIS A 318 16.88 5.87 4.32
CA HIS A 318 17.06 4.61 5.07
C HIS A 318 16.55 3.39 4.28
N ILE A 319 17.01 3.22 3.02
CA ILE A 319 16.55 2.17 2.11
C ILE A 319 16.66 0.78 2.75
N GLU A 320 17.75 0.47 3.45
CA GLU A 320 17.95 -0.85 4.07
C GLU A 320 16.91 -1.18 5.17
N GLU A 321 16.26 -0.18 5.76
CA GLU A 321 15.20 -0.35 6.75
C GLU A 321 13.79 -0.37 6.11
N SER A 322 13.66 0.02 4.84
CA SER A 322 12.36 0.16 4.14
C SER A 322 12.17 -0.81 2.98
N VAL A 323 13.23 -1.42 2.47
CA VAL A 323 13.19 -2.31 1.33
C VAL A 323 12.60 -3.68 1.68
N TRP A 324 11.82 -4.22 0.78
CA TRP A 324 11.50 -5.64 0.70
C TRP A 324 11.45 -6.10 -0.75
N GLU A 325 11.38 -7.41 -0.96
CA GLU A 325 11.21 -8.01 -2.28
C GLU A 325 9.92 -8.81 -2.34
N SER A 326 9.17 -8.61 -3.40
CA SER A 326 8.00 -9.41 -3.74
C SER A 326 8.22 -10.12 -5.08
N PHE A 327 7.33 -11.03 -5.40
CA PHE A 327 7.31 -11.71 -6.68
C PHE A 327 5.89 -12.06 -7.08
N THR A 328 5.64 -12.02 -8.39
CA THR A 328 4.38 -12.49 -8.97
C THR A 328 4.68 -13.70 -9.83
N VAL A 329 3.88 -14.74 -9.68
CA VAL A 329 4.01 -15.97 -10.46
C VAL A 329 2.82 -16.10 -11.39
N THR A 330 3.10 -16.38 -12.66
CA THR A 330 2.12 -16.71 -13.68
C THR A 330 2.32 -18.16 -14.09
N ASP A 331 1.37 -19.02 -13.75
CA ASP A 331 1.40 -20.43 -14.09
C ASP A 331 0.52 -20.73 -15.31
N SER A 332 0.99 -21.59 -16.19
CA SER A 332 0.21 -22.19 -17.31
C SER A 332 -0.45 -23.51 -16.93
N SER A 333 -0.33 -23.92 -15.67
CA SER A 333 -0.88 -25.17 -15.11
C SER A 333 -1.59 -24.90 -13.79
N PRO A 334 -2.70 -25.54 -13.47
CA PRO A 334 -3.37 -25.43 -12.17
C PRO A 334 -2.65 -26.18 -11.03
N ALA A 335 -1.56 -26.87 -11.31
CA ALA A 335 -0.91 -27.82 -10.38
C ALA A 335 -0.54 -27.19 -9.03
N PHE A 336 -0.07 -25.92 -9.02
CA PHE A 336 0.26 -25.21 -7.78
C PHE A 336 -1.02 -24.86 -6.99
N PHE A 337 -2.07 -24.42 -7.66
CA PHE A 337 -3.37 -24.13 -7.04
C PHE A 337 -4.03 -25.37 -6.46
N ASP A 338 -3.98 -26.49 -7.17
CA ASP A 338 -4.49 -27.79 -6.69
C ASP A 338 -3.71 -28.29 -5.47
N PHE A 339 -2.38 -28.13 -5.48
CA PHE A 339 -1.55 -28.41 -4.31
C PHE A 339 -1.94 -27.50 -3.14
N MET A 340 -2.00 -26.17 -3.34
CA MET A 340 -2.30 -25.22 -2.28
C MET A 340 -3.69 -25.44 -1.67
N ARG A 341 -4.69 -25.79 -2.49
CA ARG A 341 -6.02 -26.19 -2.01
C ARG A 341 -5.96 -27.41 -1.10
N SER A 342 -5.24 -28.43 -1.52
CA SER A 342 -5.07 -29.65 -0.73
C SER A 342 -4.28 -29.42 0.56
N PHE A 343 -3.23 -28.59 0.48
CA PHE A 343 -2.34 -28.27 1.58
C PHE A 343 -3.02 -27.39 2.63
N SER A 344 -3.63 -26.29 2.21
CA SER A 344 -4.22 -25.29 3.11
C SER A 344 -5.67 -25.60 3.52
N GLY A 345 -6.36 -26.47 2.80
CA GLY A 345 -7.80 -26.69 2.96
C GLY A 345 -8.67 -25.51 2.52
N SER A 346 -8.09 -24.50 1.85
CA SER A 346 -8.80 -23.30 1.37
C SER A 346 -8.86 -23.26 -0.15
N GLU A 347 -10.01 -22.87 -0.69
CA GLU A 347 -10.12 -22.53 -2.11
C GLU A 347 -9.33 -21.25 -2.42
N ALA A 348 -8.80 -21.15 -3.63
CA ALA A 348 -8.10 -19.98 -4.12
C ALA A 348 -8.95 -18.71 -3.95
N GLY A 349 -8.37 -17.67 -3.39
CA GLY A 349 -9.04 -16.40 -3.12
C GLY A 349 -9.93 -16.35 -1.88
N ARG A 350 -10.13 -17.45 -1.17
CA ARG A 350 -10.89 -17.46 0.09
C ARG A 350 -10.03 -17.25 1.32
N GLY A 351 -8.74 -17.62 1.27
CA GLY A 351 -7.74 -17.32 2.28
C GLY A 351 -7.08 -15.95 2.04
N GLY A 352 -6.58 -15.34 3.10
CA GLY A 352 -5.80 -14.11 3.02
C GLY A 352 -4.34 -14.39 2.67
N LEU A 353 -3.50 -14.46 3.69
CA LEU A 353 -2.07 -14.69 3.60
C LEU A 353 -1.68 -15.99 4.31
N LEU A 354 -0.84 -16.79 3.67
CA LEU A 354 -0.17 -17.93 4.28
C LEU A 354 1.30 -17.56 4.52
N THR A 355 1.75 -17.60 5.77
CA THR A 355 3.12 -17.25 6.15
C THR A 355 3.91 -18.51 6.52
N LEU A 356 5.04 -18.69 5.86
CA LEU A 356 6.04 -19.70 6.17
C LEU A 356 6.93 -19.14 7.29
N LYS A 357 6.50 -19.37 8.55
CA LYS A 357 7.00 -18.69 9.74
C LYS A 357 8.49 -18.89 9.98
N ASP A 358 8.97 -20.09 9.70
CA ASP A 358 10.36 -20.47 9.95
C ASP A 358 11.26 -20.25 8.72
N SER A 359 10.71 -19.77 7.59
CA SER A 359 11.50 -19.38 6.43
C SER A 359 12.48 -18.25 6.78
N SER A 360 13.76 -18.43 6.41
CA SER A 360 14.79 -17.41 6.61
C SER A 360 14.42 -16.06 5.97
N TRP A 361 13.62 -16.07 4.89
CA TRP A 361 13.09 -14.85 4.24
C TRP A 361 11.78 -14.34 4.84
N LEU A 362 11.18 -15.09 5.79
CA LEU A 362 9.80 -14.87 6.28
C LEU A 362 8.83 -14.73 5.11
N LEU A 363 8.83 -15.76 4.27
CA LEU A 363 8.00 -15.82 3.07
C LEU A 363 6.51 -15.83 3.42
N THR A 364 5.75 -15.03 2.67
CA THR A 364 4.30 -14.99 2.78
C THR A 364 3.67 -15.06 1.39
N LEU A 365 2.70 -15.94 1.23
CA LEU A 365 2.06 -16.25 -0.04
C LEU A 365 0.60 -15.79 -0.04
N SER A 366 0.12 -15.38 -1.20
CA SER A 366 -1.26 -14.99 -1.44
C SER A 366 -1.78 -15.68 -2.70
N ILE A 367 -2.76 -16.58 -2.52
CA ILE A 367 -3.36 -17.33 -3.61
C ILE A 367 -4.69 -16.69 -3.96
N PHE A 368 -4.75 -16.02 -5.10
CA PHE A 368 -5.91 -15.26 -5.53
C PHE A 368 -6.99 -16.14 -6.13
N HIS A 369 -8.26 -15.68 -6.08
CA HIS A 369 -9.28 -16.18 -6.99
C HIS A 369 -8.86 -15.90 -8.45
N GLN A 370 -9.35 -16.70 -9.37
CA GLN A 370 -9.02 -16.57 -10.79
C GLN A 370 -10.30 -16.28 -11.61
N PRO A 371 -10.24 -15.37 -12.58
CA PRO A 371 -9.11 -14.52 -12.95
C PRO A 371 -8.88 -13.38 -11.93
N PHE A 372 -7.63 -12.97 -11.73
CA PHE A 372 -7.27 -11.84 -10.86
C PHE A 372 -6.85 -10.57 -11.63
N PHE A 373 -6.67 -10.69 -12.93
CA PHE A 373 -6.54 -9.58 -13.87
C PHE A 373 -7.73 -9.60 -14.84
N ASP A 374 -8.26 -8.43 -15.19
CA ASP A 374 -9.48 -8.30 -16.01
C ASP A 374 -9.37 -9.06 -17.33
N ARG A 375 -8.20 -9.03 -17.99
CA ARG A 375 -7.94 -9.71 -19.27
C ARG A 375 -7.20 -11.03 -19.16
N GLN A 376 -7.14 -11.62 -17.97
CA GLN A 376 -6.48 -12.90 -17.77
C GLN A 376 -7.27 -14.02 -18.44
N PRO A 377 -6.66 -14.78 -19.38
CA PRO A 377 -7.35 -15.84 -20.09
C PRO A 377 -7.53 -17.08 -19.18
N LYS A 378 -8.50 -17.90 -19.53
CA LYS A 378 -8.65 -19.22 -18.90
C LYS A 378 -7.41 -20.05 -19.13
N GLY A 379 -6.91 -20.71 -18.07
CA GLY A 379 -5.68 -21.53 -18.12
C GLY A 379 -4.41 -20.79 -17.74
N ALA A 380 -4.47 -19.49 -17.52
CA ALA A 380 -3.42 -18.75 -16.79
C ALA A 380 -3.83 -18.60 -15.32
N PHE A 381 -2.89 -18.83 -14.41
CA PHE A 381 -3.12 -18.78 -12.97
C PHE A 381 -2.09 -17.84 -12.35
N VAL A 382 -2.54 -16.87 -11.55
CA VAL A 382 -1.65 -15.87 -10.97
C VAL A 382 -1.72 -15.90 -9.45
N TRP A 383 -0.55 -15.93 -8.81
CA TRP A 383 -0.40 -15.79 -7.37
C TRP A 383 0.79 -14.90 -7.04
N TRP A 384 0.91 -14.50 -5.79
CA TRP A 384 1.89 -13.53 -5.35
C TRP A 384 2.50 -13.95 -4.02
N GLY A 385 3.75 -13.56 -3.81
CA GLY A 385 4.43 -13.73 -2.55
C GLY A 385 5.45 -12.63 -2.29
N TYR A 386 5.97 -12.60 -1.07
CA TYR A 386 7.02 -11.67 -0.68
C TYR A 386 7.82 -12.21 0.50
N GLY A 387 9.07 -11.71 0.62
CA GLY A 387 9.95 -11.95 1.75
C GLY A 387 10.25 -10.65 2.48
N LEU A 388 10.01 -10.61 3.81
CA LEU A 388 10.37 -9.44 4.61
C LEU A 388 11.87 -9.35 4.89
N TYR A 389 12.61 -10.46 4.80
CA TYR A 389 14.05 -10.54 5.10
C TYR A 389 14.85 -10.87 3.84
N HIS A 390 14.74 -9.99 2.83
CA HIS A 390 15.36 -10.15 1.52
C HIS A 390 16.89 -10.32 1.53
N ASN A 391 17.56 -9.91 2.61
CA ASN A 391 19.01 -9.91 2.79
C ASN A 391 19.56 -11.12 3.57
N ARG A 392 18.72 -12.12 3.88
CA ARG A 392 19.14 -13.35 4.53
C ARG A 392 19.31 -14.48 3.50
N PRO A 393 20.29 -15.39 3.68
CA PRO A 393 20.37 -16.60 2.87
C PRO A 393 19.12 -17.45 3.03
N GLY A 394 18.58 -17.97 1.93
CA GLY A 394 17.46 -18.91 1.94
C GLY A 394 17.81 -20.25 2.54
N ASP A 395 16.80 -21.04 2.87
CA ASP A 395 16.96 -22.33 3.50
C ASP A 395 17.31 -23.43 2.47
N TYR A 396 16.87 -23.29 1.23
CA TYR A 396 17.12 -24.21 0.12
C TYR A 396 18.13 -23.64 -0.87
N VAL A 397 17.94 -22.42 -1.38
CA VAL A 397 18.78 -21.80 -2.40
C VAL A 397 20.15 -21.32 -1.87
N LYS A 398 20.29 -21.03 -0.58
CA LYS A 398 21.54 -20.56 0.07
C LYS A 398 22.08 -19.22 -0.46
N LYS A 399 21.25 -18.44 -1.15
CA LYS A 399 21.50 -17.05 -1.55
C LYS A 399 20.55 -16.13 -0.81
N THR A 400 20.86 -14.84 -0.71
CA THR A 400 19.88 -13.85 -0.27
C THR A 400 18.76 -13.74 -1.32
N MET A 401 17.54 -13.42 -0.89
CA MET A 401 16.43 -13.26 -1.84
C MET A 401 16.76 -12.23 -2.91
N ALA A 402 17.42 -11.14 -2.52
CA ALA A 402 17.86 -10.08 -3.41
C ALA A 402 18.87 -10.51 -4.50
N GLU A 403 19.56 -11.63 -4.31
CA GLU A 403 20.48 -12.21 -5.30
C GLU A 403 19.83 -13.31 -6.15
N CYS A 404 18.58 -13.67 -5.83
CA CYS A 404 17.89 -14.77 -6.48
C CYS A 404 17.20 -14.33 -7.78
N THR A 405 17.30 -15.17 -8.78
CA THR A 405 16.46 -15.12 -9.98
C THR A 405 15.06 -15.58 -9.66
N GLY A 406 14.10 -15.33 -10.54
CA GLY A 406 12.73 -15.83 -10.38
C GLY A 406 12.65 -17.35 -10.23
N SER A 407 13.50 -18.11 -10.97
CA SER A 407 13.60 -19.56 -10.83
C SER A 407 14.05 -19.98 -9.43
N GLU A 408 15.04 -19.29 -8.87
CA GLU A 408 15.59 -19.58 -7.54
C GLU A 408 14.60 -19.19 -6.43
N ILE A 409 13.86 -18.09 -6.58
CA ILE A 409 12.78 -17.73 -5.64
C ILE A 409 11.70 -18.83 -5.63
N LEU A 410 11.29 -19.33 -6.79
CA LEU A 410 10.32 -20.43 -6.86
C LEU A 410 10.89 -21.72 -6.24
N GLU A 411 12.16 -22.03 -6.47
CA GLU A 411 12.82 -23.19 -5.84
C GLU A 411 12.79 -23.10 -4.31
N GLU A 412 13.07 -21.93 -3.74
CA GLU A 412 12.97 -21.70 -2.29
C GLU A 412 11.54 -21.93 -1.79
N VAL A 413 10.53 -21.35 -2.45
CA VAL A 413 9.12 -21.52 -2.09
C VAL A 413 8.71 -22.99 -2.14
N LEU A 414 9.07 -23.70 -3.22
CA LEU A 414 8.76 -25.13 -3.38
C LEU A 414 9.44 -25.98 -2.30
N GLY A 415 10.68 -25.65 -1.96
CA GLY A 415 11.40 -26.30 -0.86
C GLY A 415 10.68 -26.13 0.48
N GLN A 416 10.31 -24.90 0.82
CA GLN A 416 9.55 -24.57 2.04
C GLN A 416 8.20 -25.30 2.12
N LEU A 417 7.56 -25.57 0.98
CA LEU A 417 6.28 -26.27 0.88
C LEU A 417 6.42 -27.81 0.75
N GLY A 418 7.65 -28.35 0.83
CA GLY A 418 7.89 -29.79 0.70
C GLY A 418 7.75 -30.34 -0.73
N LEU A 419 7.90 -29.48 -1.75
CA LEU A 419 7.76 -29.80 -3.17
C LEU A 419 9.11 -29.85 -3.91
N ALA A 420 10.25 -29.93 -3.21
CA ALA A 420 11.58 -29.90 -3.81
C ALA A 420 11.77 -30.96 -4.90
N ASP A 421 11.23 -32.17 -4.70
CA ASP A 421 11.32 -33.27 -5.68
C ASP A 421 10.51 -33.02 -6.97
N ARG A 422 9.60 -32.06 -6.95
CA ARG A 422 8.72 -31.70 -8.09
C ARG A 422 9.11 -30.38 -8.75
N LYS A 423 10.20 -29.76 -8.35
CA LYS A 423 10.57 -28.39 -8.78
C LYS A 423 10.63 -28.24 -10.30
N GLU A 424 11.19 -29.20 -11.03
CA GLU A 424 11.31 -29.11 -12.48
C GLU A 424 9.96 -29.02 -13.19
N ALA A 425 8.94 -29.74 -12.67
CA ALA A 425 7.59 -29.71 -13.23
C ALA A 425 6.92 -28.32 -13.02
N PHE A 426 7.16 -27.68 -11.89
CA PHE A 426 6.66 -26.33 -11.63
C PHE A 426 7.43 -25.28 -12.42
N LEU A 427 8.76 -25.34 -12.43
CA LEU A 427 9.60 -24.42 -13.21
C LEU A 427 9.24 -24.44 -14.70
N ALA A 428 8.87 -25.59 -15.26
CA ALA A 428 8.48 -25.72 -16.66
C ALA A 428 7.17 -25.01 -17.03
N THR A 429 6.32 -24.68 -16.03
CA THR A 429 4.99 -24.09 -16.25
C THR A 429 4.81 -22.72 -15.62
N SER A 430 5.82 -22.22 -14.92
CA SER A 430 5.77 -20.96 -14.18
C SER A 430 6.65 -19.89 -14.79
N ASN A 431 6.18 -18.66 -14.76
CA ASN A 431 6.97 -17.46 -15.01
C ASN A 431 6.92 -16.57 -13.75
N VAL A 432 8.08 -16.35 -13.15
CA VAL A 432 8.23 -15.59 -11.90
C VAL A 432 8.89 -14.26 -12.20
N ILE A 433 8.25 -13.18 -11.78
CA ILE A 433 8.78 -11.81 -11.88
C ILE A 433 9.09 -11.29 -10.47
N PRO A 434 10.35 -11.31 -10.03
CA PRO A 434 10.79 -10.63 -8.82
C PRO A 434 10.60 -9.12 -8.94
N CYS A 435 10.26 -8.46 -7.84
CA CYS A 435 10.10 -7.01 -7.77
C CYS A 435 10.76 -6.48 -6.50
N MET A 436 11.86 -5.77 -6.64
CA MET A 436 12.58 -5.10 -5.57
C MET A 436 12.06 -3.68 -5.39
N MET A 437 11.69 -3.31 -4.17
CA MET A 437 11.07 -2.02 -3.87
C MET A 437 11.80 -1.32 -2.72
N PRO A 438 12.66 -0.32 -3.03
CA PRO A 438 13.50 0.36 -2.04
C PRO A 438 12.72 1.03 -0.90
N TYR A 439 11.54 1.58 -1.19
CA TYR A 439 10.80 2.45 -0.28
C TYR A 439 9.47 1.85 0.21
N ILE A 440 9.24 0.55 0.00
CA ILE A 440 7.91 -0.04 0.17
C ILE A 440 7.33 0.09 1.59
N THR A 441 8.19 0.15 2.61
CA THR A 441 7.80 0.38 4.01
C THR A 441 8.33 1.68 4.59
N SER A 442 8.82 2.60 3.76
CA SER A 442 9.43 3.85 4.22
C SER A 442 8.47 4.72 5.05
N GLN A 443 7.17 4.66 4.79
CA GLN A 443 6.15 5.34 5.61
C GLN A 443 6.05 4.82 7.05
N PHE A 444 6.65 3.68 7.36
CA PHE A 444 6.72 3.12 8.73
C PHE A 444 8.02 3.46 9.45
N LEU A 445 8.96 4.13 8.81
CA LEU A 445 10.23 4.49 9.45
C LEU A 445 10.02 5.41 10.65
N VAL A 446 10.98 5.37 11.57
CA VAL A 446 10.93 6.14 12.81
C VAL A 446 10.90 7.63 12.50
N ARG A 447 9.90 8.32 13.01
CA ARG A 447 9.65 9.74 12.75
C ARG A 447 9.26 10.50 14.00
N LYS A 448 9.20 11.82 13.87
CA LYS A 448 8.66 12.76 14.84
C LYS A 448 7.49 13.54 14.26
N ALA A 449 6.73 14.21 15.10
CA ALA A 449 5.73 15.17 14.67
C ALA A 449 6.35 16.24 13.76
N GLY A 450 5.71 16.51 12.61
CA GLY A 450 6.18 17.46 11.61
C GLY A 450 7.11 16.89 10.52
N ASP A 451 7.62 15.65 10.65
CA ASP A 451 8.39 15.01 9.58
C ASP A 451 7.52 14.76 8.33
N ARG A 452 6.23 14.43 8.51
CA ARG A 452 5.23 14.55 7.44
C ARG A 452 4.61 15.95 7.48
N PRO A 453 4.46 16.65 6.34
CA PRO A 453 3.71 17.89 6.30
C PRO A 453 2.23 17.64 6.55
N ASP A 454 1.55 18.60 7.15
CA ASP A 454 0.09 18.59 7.20
C ASP A 454 -0.50 18.54 5.78
N VAL A 455 -1.69 17.97 5.63
CA VAL A 455 -2.40 17.93 4.33
C VAL A 455 -2.49 19.33 3.72
N VAL A 456 -2.82 20.35 4.51
CA VAL A 456 -2.70 21.74 4.12
C VAL A 456 -1.76 22.43 5.11
N PRO A 457 -0.50 22.71 4.72
CA PRO A 457 0.47 23.34 5.61
C PRO A 457 -0.02 24.67 6.17
N ALA A 458 0.34 24.96 7.42
CA ALA A 458 -0.05 26.22 8.07
C ALA A 458 0.39 27.42 7.24
N GLY A 459 -0.56 28.33 6.96
CA GLY A 459 -0.33 29.50 6.10
C GLY A 459 -0.40 29.23 4.60
N SER A 460 -0.65 28.00 4.17
CA SER A 460 -0.88 27.69 2.75
C SER A 460 -2.20 28.30 2.26
N THR A 461 -2.17 28.89 1.07
CA THR A 461 -3.36 29.45 0.42
C THR A 461 -3.89 28.55 -0.69
N ASN A 462 -2.99 27.83 -1.40
CA ASN A 462 -3.33 27.07 -2.59
C ASN A 462 -2.51 25.78 -2.77
N LEU A 463 -1.73 25.37 -1.76
CA LEU A 463 -0.94 24.13 -1.78
C LEU A 463 -1.47 23.13 -0.77
N ALA A 464 -1.63 21.89 -1.20
CA ALA A 464 -1.88 20.74 -0.32
C ALA A 464 -0.98 19.57 -0.66
N PHE A 465 -0.64 18.77 0.37
CA PHE A 465 0.05 17.49 0.23
C PHE A 465 -0.93 16.34 0.45
N ILE A 466 -0.86 15.32 -0.41
CA ILE A 466 -1.77 14.18 -0.40
C ILE A 466 -1.00 12.86 -0.49
N GLY A 467 -1.65 11.75 -0.14
CA GLY A 467 -1.06 10.41 -0.19
C GLY A 467 -0.37 10.01 1.10
N GLN A 468 0.52 9.02 1.02
CA GLN A 468 1.07 8.30 2.17
C GLN A 468 2.01 9.11 3.05
N PHE A 469 2.56 10.20 2.54
CA PHE A 469 3.55 11.04 3.21
C PHE A 469 3.03 12.43 3.59
N SER A 470 1.72 12.62 3.63
CA SER A 470 1.05 13.74 4.32
C SER A 470 0.54 13.29 5.68
N GLU A 471 0.40 14.18 6.67
CA GLU A 471 -0.05 13.81 8.01
C GLU A 471 -1.57 13.85 8.10
N LEU A 472 -2.15 12.72 8.51
CA LEU A 472 -3.52 12.59 8.97
C LEU A 472 -3.49 12.03 10.40
N PRO A 473 -3.94 12.81 11.39
CA PRO A 473 -4.01 12.31 12.77
C PRO A 473 -4.89 11.06 12.89
N ASP A 474 -4.46 10.13 13.73
CA ASP A 474 -5.21 8.92 14.10
C ASP A 474 -5.49 7.92 12.96
N ASP A 475 -5.12 8.21 11.72
CA ASP A 475 -5.28 7.29 10.59
C ASP A 475 -3.96 6.57 10.27
N VAL A 476 -4.05 5.50 9.48
CA VAL A 476 -2.95 4.57 9.21
C VAL A 476 -2.49 4.64 7.77
N VAL A 477 -1.23 4.95 7.57
CA VAL A 477 -0.55 4.91 6.26
C VAL A 477 -0.54 3.49 5.67
N PHE A 478 -0.08 3.31 4.44
CA PHE A 478 -0.03 2.04 3.71
C PHE A 478 -1.41 1.50 3.28
N THR A 479 -2.47 2.25 3.51
CA THR A 479 -3.83 1.89 3.06
C THR A 479 -4.30 2.81 1.93
N VAL A 480 -5.15 2.28 1.05
CA VAL A 480 -5.81 3.09 0.02
C VAL A 480 -6.73 4.12 0.67
N GLU A 481 -7.35 3.77 1.79
CA GLU A 481 -8.21 4.64 2.59
C GLU A 481 -7.50 5.93 3.01
N TYR A 482 -6.25 5.81 3.51
CA TYR A 482 -5.44 6.97 3.90
C TYR A 482 -5.21 7.94 2.75
N SER A 483 -4.83 7.40 1.58
CA SER A 483 -4.60 8.22 0.39
C SER A 483 -5.86 8.95 -0.06
N ILE A 484 -7.00 8.27 -0.09
CA ILE A 484 -8.29 8.86 -0.49
C ILE A 484 -8.75 9.90 0.55
N ARG A 485 -8.61 9.62 1.85
CA ARG A 485 -8.94 10.56 2.94
C ARG A 485 -8.08 11.81 2.88
N SER A 486 -6.77 11.69 2.63
CA SER A 486 -5.88 12.85 2.49
C SER A 486 -6.33 13.77 1.35
N ALA A 487 -6.74 13.19 0.23
CA ALA A 487 -7.27 13.92 -0.92
C ALA A 487 -8.62 14.60 -0.61
N GLN A 488 -9.55 13.91 0.05
CA GLN A 488 -10.82 14.49 0.50
C GLN A 488 -10.58 15.67 1.44
N THR A 489 -9.69 15.50 2.42
CA THR A 489 -9.32 16.56 3.37
C THR A 489 -8.71 17.76 2.66
N ALA A 490 -7.79 17.54 1.70
CA ALA A 490 -7.16 18.59 0.92
C ALA A 490 -8.18 19.41 0.11
N VAL A 491 -9.05 18.71 -0.64
CA VAL A 491 -10.07 19.35 -1.48
C VAL A 491 -11.04 20.16 -0.63
N TYR A 492 -11.58 19.58 0.45
CA TYR A 492 -12.54 20.26 1.31
C TYR A 492 -11.94 21.50 1.98
N SER A 493 -10.66 21.40 2.39
CA SER A 493 -9.97 22.53 3.05
C SER A 493 -9.64 23.66 2.09
N LEU A 494 -9.06 23.37 0.90
CA LEU A 494 -8.67 24.41 -0.06
C LEU A 494 -9.88 25.11 -0.70
N LEU A 495 -10.94 24.34 -0.99
CA LEU A 495 -12.19 24.91 -1.54
C LEU A 495 -13.09 25.51 -0.45
N LYS A 496 -12.72 25.36 0.83
CA LYS A 496 -13.52 25.83 1.99
C LYS A 496 -14.96 25.34 1.93
N LEU A 497 -15.13 24.05 1.57
CA LEU A 497 -16.46 23.46 1.49
C LEU A 497 -17.11 23.38 2.88
N ASP A 498 -18.39 23.69 2.96
CA ASP A 498 -19.18 23.48 4.19
C ASP A 498 -19.51 21.99 4.39
N ARG A 499 -18.47 21.18 4.39
CA ARG A 499 -18.51 19.72 4.58
C ARG A 499 -17.31 19.27 5.38
N LYS A 500 -17.48 18.22 6.16
CA LYS A 500 -16.38 17.54 6.85
C LYS A 500 -15.99 16.29 6.06
N PRO A 501 -14.70 15.92 6.04
CA PRO A 501 -14.28 14.61 5.52
C PRO A 501 -15.05 13.48 6.18
N THR A 502 -15.26 12.40 5.45
CA THR A 502 -15.92 11.18 5.95
C THR A 502 -15.29 10.74 7.27
N PRO A 503 -16.07 10.47 8.34
CA PRO A 503 -15.50 10.15 9.65
C PRO A 503 -14.58 8.93 9.62
N LEU A 504 -13.45 9.03 10.32
CA LEU A 504 -12.57 7.89 10.58
C LEU A 504 -13.26 6.91 11.53
N TYR A 505 -13.15 5.63 11.25
CA TYR A 505 -13.61 4.59 12.15
C TYR A 505 -12.63 4.40 13.32
N HIS A 506 -13.13 4.46 14.53
CA HIS A 506 -12.37 4.26 15.75
C HIS A 506 -12.91 3.03 16.51
N GLY A 507 -12.35 1.85 16.29
CA GLY A 507 -12.73 0.62 17.00
C GLY A 507 -12.54 0.73 18.52
N SER A 508 -11.53 1.48 18.94
CA SER A 508 -11.25 1.75 20.36
C SER A 508 -12.35 2.55 21.10
N HIS A 509 -13.29 3.17 20.37
CA HIS A 509 -14.42 3.90 20.96
C HIS A 509 -15.66 3.00 21.17
N ASP A 510 -15.66 1.74 20.66
CA ASP A 510 -16.74 0.77 20.93
C ASP A 510 -16.33 -0.13 22.11
N PRO A 511 -17.06 -0.08 23.25
CA PRO A 511 -16.75 -0.92 24.42
C PRO A 511 -16.78 -2.43 24.12
N ARG A 512 -17.58 -2.88 23.14
CA ARG A 512 -17.65 -4.29 22.72
C ARG A 512 -16.35 -4.71 22.05
N ILE A 513 -15.83 -3.89 21.14
CA ILE A 513 -14.55 -4.12 20.46
C ILE A 513 -13.40 -4.14 21.48
N LEU A 514 -13.38 -3.19 22.43
CA LEU A 514 -12.39 -3.19 23.50
C LEU A 514 -12.43 -4.47 24.34
N PHE A 515 -13.64 -4.92 24.72
CA PHE A 515 -13.79 -6.15 25.48
C PHE A 515 -13.33 -7.39 24.68
N GLU A 516 -13.73 -7.50 23.42
CA GLU A 516 -13.29 -8.58 22.52
C GLU A 516 -11.77 -8.59 22.32
N ALA A 517 -11.16 -7.42 22.10
CA ALA A 517 -9.71 -7.29 21.97
C ALA A 517 -8.98 -7.74 23.25
N LEU A 518 -9.44 -7.28 24.43
CA LEU A 518 -8.86 -7.69 25.71
C LEU A 518 -9.05 -9.19 25.99
N ALA A 519 -10.16 -9.77 25.59
CA ALA A 519 -10.38 -11.21 25.69
C ALA A 519 -9.44 -11.98 24.78
N THR A 520 -9.20 -11.47 23.58
CA THR A 520 -8.30 -12.06 22.58
C THR A 520 -6.84 -12.06 23.04
N LEU A 521 -6.39 -11.02 23.77
CA LEU A 521 -5.03 -10.99 24.31
C LEU A 521 -4.73 -12.15 25.30
N ARG A 522 -5.76 -12.88 25.76
CA ARG A 522 -5.60 -14.02 26.68
C ARG A 522 -5.54 -15.38 25.99
N ARG A 523 -5.64 -15.39 24.67
CA ARG A 523 -5.50 -16.60 23.82
C ARG A 523 -3.98 -16.94 23.58
#